data_dfd4adee9d89ae6ed232b391d7892130
#
_entry.id   dfd4adee9d89ae6ed232b391d7892130
#
_cell.length_a   1.000
_cell.length_b   1.000
_cell.length_c   1.000
_cell.angle_alpha   90.00
_cell.angle_beta   90.00
_cell.angle_gamma   90.00
#
_symmetry.space_group_name_H-M   'P 1'
#
loop_
_entity.id
_entity.type
_entity.pdbx_description
1 polymer ?
#
loop_
_entity_poly.entity_id
_entity_poly.type
_entity_poly.pdbx_seq_one_letter_code
_entity_poly.pdbx_strand_id
1 'polypeptide(L)'
;MSESTETSRTSPWRGLPAGIWALGLVSMLMDVSSEMIHALLPVYLTVGLGATALAVGVIEGIAEATAAITKVFSGALSDRIGRRKELAAIGYGLAAVTKPVFPLAPTLGWVVTARLVDRVGKGIRGAPRDALVADLAPEGRRGAAFGLRQSLDTLGAFIGPLLAIALMWAFANDFRSVFWVAVIPAFLALGLILFAVKEPARPAGVRKVRNPLSRAELRLLGGMYWAVVAVATVFTLARFSEAFLILRAEEIGLSLLLIPLVLVGMNAVYAVSAWPAGVLSDQMSRPALLMAGLGLLIAADLVLVLAPGFAGLGLGIALWGLHMGLTQGLLAALVAEAVPAELRGTAYGMFNLITGVALLLASIIAGGLWEWIGSEATFLAGAGFAALAALGLVPLRHKLT
;
A
#
# COMPACT_ATOMS: atom_id res chain seq x y z
N MET A 1 23.97 12.80 -48.25
CA MET A 1 22.80 11.92 -48.03
C MET A 1 22.91 11.38 -46.60
N SER A 2 22.27 12.03 -45.65
CA SER A 2 22.21 11.61 -44.26
C SER A 2 20.89 10.85 -44.06
N GLU A 3 20.99 9.53 -43.87
CA GLU A 3 19.88 8.71 -43.47
C GLU A 3 19.48 9.10 -42.03
N SER A 4 18.37 9.80 -41.93
CA SER A 4 17.68 10.01 -40.66
C SER A 4 17.06 8.69 -40.22
N THR A 5 17.69 8.00 -39.27
CA THR A 5 17.11 6.89 -38.54
C THR A 5 15.91 7.37 -37.76
N GLU A 6 14.71 7.29 -38.34
CA GLU A 6 13.45 7.35 -37.63
C GLU A 6 13.39 6.18 -36.64
N THR A 7 13.78 6.42 -35.40
CA THR A 7 13.45 5.53 -34.29
C THR A 7 11.94 5.55 -34.09
N SER A 8 11.24 4.60 -34.72
CA SER A 8 9.83 4.38 -34.46
C SER A 8 9.66 4.17 -32.96
N ARG A 9 9.01 5.13 -32.29
CA ARG A 9 8.58 5.03 -30.90
C ARG A 9 7.52 3.94 -30.80
N THR A 10 7.93 2.67 -30.85
CA THR A 10 7.04 1.57 -30.52
C THR A 10 6.64 1.71 -29.05
N SER A 11 5.34 1.68 -28.77
CA SER A 11 4.79 1.75 -27.41
C SER A 11 5.59 0.80 -26.49
N PRO A 12 6.06 1.24 -25.31
CA PRO A 12 6.87 0.44 -24.39
C PRO A 12 6.20 -0.87 -23.96
N TRP A 13 4.91 -0.98 -24.17
CA TRP A 13 4.05 -2.13 -23.82
C TRP A 13 3.93 -3.16 -24.95
N ARG A 14 4.24 -2.79 -26.20
CA ARG A 14 4.21 -3.71 -27.34
C ARG A 14 5.34 -4.74 -27.20
N GLY A 15 4.98 -6.02 -27.21
CA GLY A 15 5.92 -7.14 -27.10
C GLY A 15 6.18 -7.66 -25.69
N LEU A 16 5.39 -7.24 -24.68
CA LEU A 16 5.37 -7.91 -23.38
C LEU A 16 4.57 -9.21 -23.49
N PRO A 17 5.07 -10.32 -22.88
CA PRO A 17 4.36 -11.61 -22.89
C PRO A 17 2.97 -11.53 -22.29
N ALA A 18 2.04 -12.35 -22.79
CA ALA A 18 0.66 -12.43 -22.30
C ALA A 18 0.58 -12.73 -20.80
N GLY A 19 1.54 -13.48 -20.25
CA GLY A 19 1.61 -13.75 -18.80
C GLY A 19 1.80 -12.49 -17.93
N ILE A 20 2.49 -11.45 -18.43
CA ILE A 20 2.65 -10.18 -17.71
C ILE A 20 1.35 -9.39 -17.71
N TRP A 21 0.63 -9.34 -18.85
CA TRP A 21 -0.70 -8.77 -18.94
C TRP A 21 -1.69 -9.47 -18.01
N ALA A 22 -1.66 -10.83 -18.00
CA ALA A 22 -2.48 -11.62 -17.10
C ALA A 22 -2.20 -11.29 -15.63
N LEU A 23 -0.93 -11.20 -15.20
CA LEU A 23 -0.56 -10.81 -13.83
C LEU A 23 -0.99 -9.38 -13.48
N GLY A 24 -0.88 -8.46 -14.43
CA GLY A 24 -1.38 -7.09 -14.25
C GLY A 24 -2.89 -7.04 -14.08
N LEU A 25 -3.65 -7.77 -14.92
CA LEU A 25 -5.11 -7.87 -14.80
C LEU A 25 -5.56 -8.58 -13.52
N VAL A 26 -4.84 -9.62 -13.08
CA VAL A 26 -5.06 -10.27 -11.78
C VAL A 26 -4.94 -9.26 -10.64
N SER A 27 -3.89 -8.45 -10.66
CA SER A 27 -3.69 -7.39 -9.66
C SER A 27 -4.81 -6.35 -9.72
N MET A 28 -5.12 -5.84 -10.91
CA MET A 28 -6.18 -4.84 -11.12
C MET A 28 -7.54 -5.33 -10.60
N LEU A 29 -7.96 -6.53 -10.99
CA LEU A 29 -9.25 -7.08 -10.56
C LEU A 29 -9.31 -7.30 -9.05
N MET A 30 -8.24 -7.80 -8.44
CA MET A 30 -8.18 -7.98 -6.99
C MET A 30 -8.19 -6.64 -6.26
N ASP A 31 -7.54 -5.61 -6.81
CA ASP A 31 -7.53 -4.27 -6.20
C ASP A 31 -8.88 -3.59 -6.39
N VAL A 32 -9.56 -3.72 -7.54
CA VAL A 32 -10.97 -3.29 -7.70
C VAL A 32 -11.83 -3.88 -6.57
N SER A 33 -11.75 -5.20 -6.36
CA SER A 33 -12.50 -5.88 -5.31
C SER A 33 -12.15 -5.35 -3.91
N SER A 34 -10.86 -5.26 -3.61
CA SER A 34 -10.38 -4.89 -2.27
C SER A 34 -10.68 -3.43 -1.95
N GLU A 35 -10.52 -2.54 -2.91
CA GLU A 35 -10.74 -1.11 -2.73
C GLU A 35 -12.22 -0.71 -2.69
N MET A 36 -13.11 -1.47 -3.36
CA MET A 36 -14.56 -1.32 -3.15
C MET A 36 -14.94 -1.54 -1.68
N ILE A 37 -14.36 -2.55 -1.02
CA ILE A 37 -14.61 -2.83 0.39
C ILE A 37 -13.88 -1.82 1.26
N HIS A 38 -12.59 -1.58 1.01
CA HIS A 38 -11.74 -0.72 1.83
C HIS A 38 -12.27 0.71 1.92
N ALA A 39 -12.77 1.26 0.82
CA ALA A 39 -13.32 2.61 0.78
C ALA A 39 -14.60 2.79 1.64
N LEU A 40 -15.31 1.72 1.93
CA LEU A 40 -16.56 1.73 2.71
C LEU A 40 -16.39 1.10 4.10
N LEU A 41 -15.36 0.30 4.30
CA LEU A 41 -15.21 -0.52 5.50
C LEU A 41 -15.16 0.29 6.80
N PRO A 42 -14.41 1.40 6.92
CA PRO A 42 -14.38 2.18 8.16
C PRO A 42 -15.76 2.68 8.57
N VAL A 43 -16.54 3.20 7.62
CA VAL A 43 -17.91 3.69 7.89
C VAL A 43 -18.89 2.53 8.09
N TYR A 44 -18.74 1.41 7.39
CA TYR A 44 -19.52 0.21 7.66
C TYR A 44 -19.28 -0.33 9.08
N LEU A 45 -18.04 -0.26 9.57
CA LEU A 45 -17.69 -0.66 10.94
C LEU A 45 -18.34 0.27 11.97
N THR A 46 -18.28 1.58 11.76
CA THR A 46 -18.84 2.58 12.73
C THR A 46 -20.35 2.68 12.62
N VAL A 47 -20.88 3.05 11.46
CA VAL A 47 -22.30 3.31 11.26
C VAL A 47 -23.12 2.00 11.16
N GLY A 48 -22.57 0.99 10.48
CA GLY A 48 -23.28 -0.27 10.25
C GLY A 48 -23.20 -1.27 11.40
N LEU A 49 -22.05 -1.34 12.10
CA LEU A 49 -21.81 -2.33 13.17
C LEU A 49 -21.56 -1.69 14.54
N GLY A 50 -21.59 -0.37 14.67
CA GLY A 50 -21.42 0.34 15.94
C GLY A 50 -20.01 0.23 16.55
N ALA A 51 -19.00 0.00 15.72
CA ALA A 51 -17.62 -0.05 16.18
C ALA A 51 -17.10 1.35 16.53
N THR A 52 -16.19 1.42 17.51
CA THR A 52 -15.55 2.68 17.89
C THR A 52 -14.38 3.01 16.96
N ALA A 53 -13.92 4.27 16.94
CA ALA A 53 -12.74 4.68 16.18
C ALA A 53 -11.49 3.92 16.62
N LEU A 54 -11.35 3.61 17.91
CA LEU A 54 -10.29 2.76 18.43
C LEU A 54 -10.37 1.35 17.82
N ALA A 55 -11.57 0.77 17.74
CA ALA A 55 -11.73 -0.55 17.12
C ALA A 55 -11.33 -0.53 15.64
N VAL A 56 -11.73 0.51 14.89
CA VAL A 56 -11.29 0.70 13.49
C VAL A 56 -9.76 0.80 13.40
N GLY A 57 -9.13 1.62 14.24
CA GLY A 57 -7.67 1.76 14.30
C GLY A 57 -6.95 0.45 14.60
N VAL A 58 -7.45 -0.32 15.57
CA VAL A 58 -6.91 -1.67 15.91
C VAL A 58 -7.06 -2.63 14.73
N ILE A 59 -8.24 -2.69 14.10
CA ILE A 59 -8.51 -3.59 12.98
C ILE A 59 -7.60 -3.27 11.79
N GLU A 60 -7.55 -2.00 11.37
CA GLU A 60 -6.72 -1.59 10.24
C GLU A 60 -5.22 -1.72 10.56
N GLY A 61 -4.80 -1.35 11.76
CA GLY A 61 -3.42 -1.49 12.19
C GLY A 61 -2.94 -2.94 12.18
N ILE A 62 -3.71 -3.87 12.78
CA ILE A 62 -3.38 -5.32 12.74
C ILE A 62 -3.41 -5.84 11.32
N ALA A 63 -4.37 -5.41 10.50
CA ALA A 63 -4.51 -5.83 9.11
C ALA A 63 -3.27 -5.46 8.29
N GLU A 64 -2.82 -4.21 8.32
CA GLU A 64 -1.65 -3.76 7.59
C GLU A 64 -0.34 -4.36 8.11
N ALA A 65 -0.18 -4.47 9.43
CA ALA A 65 0.97 -5.16 10.04
C ALA A 65 1.03 -6.64 9.61
N THR A 66 -0.12 -7.33 9.59
CA THR A 66 -0.23 -8.72 9.13
C THR A 66 0.24 -8.86 7.68
N ALA A 67 -0.20 -7.98 6.78
CA ALA A 67 0.22 -8.00 5.38
C ALA A 67 1.74 -7.76 5.24
N ALA A 68 2.29 -6.77 5.95
CA ALA A 68 3.71 -6.42 5.91
C ALA A 68 4.58 -7.58 6.44
N ILE A 69 4.23 -8.15 7.60
CA ILE A 69 4.96 -9.27 8.23
C ILE A 69 4.89 -10.50 7.33
N THR A 70 3.70 -10.88 6.86
CA THR A 70 3.51 -12.05 6.01
C THR A 70 4.30 -11.93 4.70
N LYS A 71 4.39 -10.73 4.11
CA LYS A 71 5.16 -10.46 2.89
C LYS A 71 6.64 -10.79 3.05
N VAL A 72 7.23 -10.51 4.21
CA VAL A 72 8.66 -10.82 4.49
C VAL A 72 8.91 -12.33 4.41
N PHE A 73 8.04 -13.12 5.05
CA PHE A 73 8.19 -14.58 5.06
C PHE A 73 7.81 -15.24 3.74
N SER A 74 6.80 -14.70 3.04
CA SER A 74 6.34 -15.27 1.77
C SER A 74 7.40 -15.16 0.66
N GLY A 75 8.20 -14.09 0.66
CA GLY A 75 9.32 -13.93 -0.26
C GLY A 75 10.36 -15.03 -0.07
N ALA A 76 10.81 -15.25 1.16
CA ALA A 76 11.77 -16.30 1.49
C ALA A 76 11.22 -17.70 1.17
N LEU A 77 9.94 -17.94 1.48
CA LEU A 77 9.27 -19.20 1.19
C LEU A 77 9.14 -19.45 -0.32
N SER A 78 8.78 -18.42 -1.09
CA SER A 78 8.69 -18.45 -2.55
C SER A 78 10.01 -18.87 -3.21
N ASP A 79 11.13 -18.31 -2.73
CA ASP A 79 12.44 -18.63 -3.25
C ASP A 79 12.90 -20.06 -2.88
N ARG A 80 12.46 -20.56 -1.71
CA ARG A 80 12.76 -21.91 -1.25
C ARG A 80 11.97 -22.98 -1.99
N ILE A 81 10.66 -22.76 -2.18
CA ILE A 81 9.76 -23.76 -2.79
C ILE A 81 9.94 -23.74 -4.33
N GLY A 82 10.26 -22.59 -4.92
CA GLY A 82 10.39 -22.45 -6.37
C GLY A 82 9.07 -22.42 -7.13
N ARG A 83 7.91 -22.55 -6.46
CA ARG A 83 6.56 -22.58 -7.03
C ARG A 83 5.86 -21.24 -6.80
N ARG A 84 6.25 -20.23 -7.57
CA ARG A 84 5.79 -18.85 -7.37
C ARG A 84 4.31 -18.67 -7.70
N LYS A 85 3.85 -19.28 -8.80
CA LYS A 85 2.45 -19.23 -9.22
C LYS A 85 1.53 -19.83 -8.15
N GLU A 86 1.86 -21.00 -7.63
CA GLU A 86 1.03 -21.67 -6.63
C GLU A 86 0.90 -20.83 -5.36
N LEU A 87 2.02 -20.27 -4.89
CA LEU A 87 2.01 -19.43 -3.69
C LEU A 87 1.22 -18.15 -3.89
N ALA A 88 1.37 -17.51 -5.06
CA ALA A 88 0.56 -16.35 -5.43
C ALA A 88 -0.92 -16.72 -5.52
N ALA A 89 -1.26 -17.85 -6.16
CA ALA A 89 -2.64 -18.34 -6.29
C ALA A 89 -3.28 -18.63 -4.91
N ILE A 90 -2.54 -19.20 -3.96
CA ILE A 90 -3.01 -19.38 -2.57
C ILE A 90 -3.33 -18.01 -1.95
N GLY A 91 -2.46 -17.01 -2.10
CA GLY A 91 -2.70 -15.67 -1.57
C GLY A 91 -3.92 -14.99 -2.20
N TYR A 92 -4.10 -15.11 -3.53
CA TYR A 92 -5.31 -14.61 -4.23
C TYR A 92 -6.55 -15.41 -3.84
N GLY A 93 -6.43 -16.72 -3.65
CA GLY A 93 -7.51 -17.59 -3.18
C GLY A 93 -8.00 -17.22 -1.80
N LEU A 94 -7.09 -17.05 -0.83
CA LEU A 94 -7.44 -16.60 0.52
C LEU A 94 -8.18 -15.25 0.47
N ALA A 95 -7.69 -14.28 -0.31
CA ALA A 95 -8.35 -13.00 -0.48
C ALA A 95 -9.75 -13.16 -1.12
N ALA A 96 -9.90 -13.99 -2.16
CA ALA A 96 -11.19 -14.19 -2.84
C ALA A 96 -12.22 -14.86 -1.94
N VAL A 97 -11.83 -15.90 -1.17
CA VAL A 97 -12.76 -16.63 -0.26
C VAL A 97 -13.23 -15.77 0.90
N THR A 98 -12.47 -14.76 1.30
CA THR A 98 -12.91 -13.85 2.38
C THR A 98 -13.91 -12.81 1.90
N LYS A 99 -13.99 -12.49 0.60
CA LYS A 99 -14.91 -11.46 0.10
C LYS A 99 -16.38 -11.74 0.41
N PRO A 100 -16.92 -12.97 0.22
CA PRO A 100 -18.29 -13.29 0.61
C PRO A 100 -18.58 -13.16 2.11
N VAL A 101 -17.54 -13.24 2.95
CA VAL A 101 -17.71 -13.15 4.41
C VAL A 101 -18.14 -11.73 4.81
N PHE A 102 -17.67 -10.67 4.14
CA PHE A 102 -18.03 -9.29 4.48
C PHE A 102 -19.54 -9.01 4.41
N PRO A 103 -20.26 -9.32 3.31
CA PRO A 103 -21.69 -9.11 3.26
C PRO A 103 -22.50 -10.09 4.13
N LEU A 104 -21.96 -11.28 4.42
CA LEU A 104 -22.60 -12.28 5.27
C LEU A 104 -22.32 -12.07 6.75
N ALA A 105 -21.39 -11.21 7.13
CA ALA A 105 -20.94 -11.03 8.51
C ALA A 105 -22.07 -10.59 9.43
N PRO A 106 -22.47 -11.39 10.42
CA PRO A 106 -23.50 -11.02 11.40
C PRO A 106 -22.95 -10.13 12.52
N THR A 107 -21.63 -10.14 12.74
CA THR A 107 -20.98 -9.41 13.83
C THR A 107 -19.61 -8.87 13.41
N LEU A 108 -19.10 -7.91 14.18
CA LEU A 108 -17.78 -7.32 14.01
C LEU A 108 -16.66 -8.40 13.93
N GLY A 109 -16.74 -9.45 14.75
CA GLY A 109 -15.73 -10.51 14.77
C GLY A 109 -15.56 -11.24 13.43
N TRP A 110 -16.63 -11.45 12.67
CA TRP A 110 -16.58 -12.03 11.34
C TRP A 110 -15.86 -11.11 10.35
N VAL A 111 -16.15 -9.80 10.40
CA VAL A 111 -15.48 -8.80 9.55
C VAL A 111 -13.99 -8.72 9.86
N VAL A 112 -13.62 -8.70 11.14
CA VAL A 112 -12.23 -8.72 11.60
C VAL A 112 -11.50 -9.96 11.08
N THR A 113 -12.10 -11.14 11.24
CA THR A 113 -11.51 -12.40 10.77
C THR A 113 -11.32 -12.39 9.26
N ALA A 114 -12.34 -11.98 8.50
CA ALA A 114 -12.25 -11.85 7.04
C ALA A 114 -11.14 -10.88 6.63
N ARG A 115 -11.05 -9.71 7.29
CA ARG A 115 -10.02 -8.71 7.04
C ARG A 115 -8.62 -9.25 7.29
N LEU A 116 -8.40 -9.95 8.40
CA LEU A 116 -7.10 -10.53 8.73
C LEU A 116 -6.69 -11.61 7.73
N VAL A 117 -7.58 -12.53 7.37
CA VAL A 117 -7.29 -13.57 6.39
C VAL A 117 -7.02 -12.96 5.00
N ASP A 118 -7.77 -11.94 4.59
CA ASP A 118 -7.51 -11.18 3.36
C ASP A 118 -6.09 -10.57 3.38
N ARG A 119 -5.67 -9.99 4.51
CA ARG A 119 -4.34 -9.39 4.66
C ARG A 119 -3.21 -10.42 4.65
N VAL A 120 -3.42 -11.59 5.26
CA VAL A 120 -2.51 -12.74 5.11
C VAL A 120 -2.39 -13.10 3.62
N GLY A 121 -3.52 -13.21 2.90
CA GLY A 121 -3.54 -13.43 1.45
C GLY A 121 -2.75 -12.38 0.68
N LYS A 122 -2.92 -11.09 1.01
CA LYS A 122 -2.16 -9.97 0.42
C LYS A 122 -0.65 -10.12 0.66
N GLY A 123 -0.26 -10.47 1.88
CA GLY A 123 1.14 -10.71 2.22
C GLY A 123 1.74 -11.90 1.48
N ILE A 124 1.00 -13.02 1.39
CA ILE A 124 1.46 -14.23 0.70
C ILE A 124 1.66 -13.98 -0.79
N ARG A 125 0.72 -13.29 -1.48
CA ARG A 125 0.77 -13.11 -2.94
C ARG A 125 1.80 -12.08 -3.42
N GLY A 126 2.15 -11.09 -2.58
CA GLY A 126 2.91 -9.92 -3.01
C GLY A 126 4.29 -10.25 -3.59
N ALA A 127 5.16 -10.89 -2.80
CA ALA A 127 6.52 -11.21 -3.23
C ALA A 127 6.57 -12.28 -4.35
N PRO A 128 5.79 -13.40 -4.31
CA PRO A 128 5.76 -14.36 -5.40
C PRO A 128 5.26 -13.79 -6.73
N ARG A 129 4.24 -12.92 -6.70
CA ARG A 129 3.72 -12.22 -7.89
C ARG A 129 4.80 -11.35 -8.53
N ASP A 130 5.47 -10.53 -7.73
CA ASP A 130 6.51 -9.63 -8.22
C ASP A 130 7.70 -10.44 -8.80
N ALA A 131 8.01 -11.56 -8.19
CA ALA A 131 9.02 -12.49 -8.70
C ALA A 131 8.60 -13.17 -10.03
N LEU A 132 7.31 -13.52 -10.20
CA LEU A 132 6.79 -14.02 -11.48
C LEU A 132 6.89 -12.97 -12.59
N VAL A 133 6.59 -11.70 -12.29
CA VAL A 133 6.77 -10.60 -13.26
C VAL A 133 8.22 -10.51 -13.69
N ALA A 134 9.18 -10.60 -12.75
CA ALA A 134 10.61 -10.57 -13.07
C ALA A 134 11.06 -11.75 -13.91
N ASP A 135 10.52 -12.97 -13.67
CA ASP A 135 10.86 -14.18 -14.41
C ASP A 135 10.27 -14.20 -15.84
N LEU A 136 9.07 -13.64 -16.01
CA LEU A 136 8.38 -13.59 -17.31
C LEU A 136 8.82 -12.41 -18.18
N ALA A 137 9.46 -11.39 -17.57
CA ALA A 137 9.91 -10.21 -18.28
C ALA A 137 11.07 -10.52 -19.22
N PRO A 138 11.01 -10.13 -20.51
CA PRO A 138 12.14 -10.26 -21.42
C PRO A 138 13.36 -9.48 -20.90
N GLU A 139 14.57 -9.93 -21.29
CA GLU A 139 15.81 -9.22 -20.97
C GLU A 139 15.75 -7.77 -21.44
N GLY A 140 16.19 -6.84 -20.58
CA GLY A 140 16.12 -5.39 -20.82
C GLY A 140 14.73 -4.76 -20.72
N ARG A 141 13.65 -5.53 -20.45
CA ARG A 141 12.26 -5.01 -20.36
C ARG A 141 11.59 -5.18 -18.99
N ARG A 142 12.36 -5.49 -17.96
CA ARG A 142 11.84 -5.64 -16.59
C ARG A 142 11.12 -4.37 -16.09
N GLY A 143 11.69 -3.20 -16.37
CA GLY A 143 11.07 -1.92 -16.01
C GLY A 143 9.69 -1.73 -16.65
N ALA A 144 9.53 -2.04 -17.94
CA ALA A 144 8.24 -1.97 -18.64
C ALA A 144 7.22 -2.98 -18.08
N ALA A 145 7.66 -4.19 -17.72
CA ALA A 145 6.81 -5.22 -17.13
C ALA A 145 6.28 -4.82 -15.74
N PHE A 146 7.16 -4.34 -14.87
CA PHE A 146 6.75 -3.80 -13.56
C PHE A 146 5.91 -2.54 -13.69
N GLY A 147 6.23 -1.66 -14.63
CA GLY A 147 5.46 -0.46 -14.93
C GLY A 147 4.04 -0.79 -15.37
N LEU A 148 3.85 -1.74 -16.29
CA LEU A 148 2.53 -2.20 -16.72
C LEU A 148 1.73 -2.77 -15.54
N ARG A 149 2.33 -3.67 -14.75
CA ARG A 149 1.68 -4.23 -13.57
C ARG A 149 1.26 -3.13 -12.59
N GLN A 150 2.15 -2.19 -12.30
CA GLN A 150 1.87 -1.09 -11.37
C GLN A 150 0.76 -0.16 -11.89
N SER A 151 0.76 0.12 -13.19
CA SER A 151 -0.30 0.95 -13.80
C SER A 151 -1.67 0.28 -13.68
N LEU A 152 -1.74 -1.04 -13.90
CA LEU A 152 -2.98 -1.80 -13.75
C LEU A 152 -3.42 -1.90 -12.28
N ASP A 153 -2.49 -2.08 -11.34
CA ASP A 153 -2.70 -2.00 -9.88
C ASP A 153 -3.35 -0.66 -9.50
N THR A 154 -2.72 0.44 -9.92
CA THR A 154 -3.22 1.81 -9.66
C THR A 154 -4.60 2.06 -10.31
N LEU A 155 -4.82 1.53 -11.51
CA LEU A 155 -6.12 1.63 -12.18
C LEU A 155 -7.20 0.88 -11.38
N GLY A 156 -6.88 -0.29 -10.85
CA GLY A 156 -7.77 -1.04 -9.95
C GLY A 156 -8.10 -0.27 -8.67
N ALA A 157 -7.08 0.32 -8.05
CA ALA A 157 -7.23 1.14 -6.85
C ALA A 157 -8.07 2.41 -7.08
N PHE A 158 -8.10 2.93 -8.31
CA PHE A 158 -8.95 4.05 -8.69
C PHE A 158 -10.38 3.64 -9.04
N ILE A 159 -10.54 2.56 -9.82
CA ILE A 159 -11.85 2.06 -10.27
C ILE A 159 -12.66 1.52 -9.08
N GLY A 160 -12.03 0.84 -8.11
CA GLY A 160 -12.71 0.24 -6.96
C GLY A 160 -13.61 1.21 -6.20
N PRO A 161 -13.07 2.31 -5.66
CA PRO A 161 -13.88 3.32 -4.95
C PRO A 161 -14.92 4.00 -5.83
N LEU A 162 -14.65 4.24 -7.13
CA LEU A 162 -15.65 4.78 -8.07
C LEU A 162 -16.82 3.82 -8.28
N LEU A 163 -16.54 2.52 -8.42
CA LEU A 163 -17.60 1.50 -8.47
C LEU A 163 -18.37 1.44 -7.16
N ALA A 164 -17.70 1.58 -6.02
CA ALA A 164 -18.36 1.63 -4.73
C ALA A 164 -19.38 2.79 -4.68
N ILE A 165 -19.03 3.99 -5.16
CA ILE A 165 -19.96 5.13 -5.25
C ILE A 165 -21.17 4.79 -6.14
N ALA A 166 -20.91 4.30 -7.35
CA ALA A 166 -21.98 3.98 -8.29
C ALA A 166 -22.93 2.91 -7.74
N LEU A 167 -22.38 1.90 -7.06
CA LEU A 167 -23.17 0.83 -6.47
C LEU A 167 -23.90 1.27 -5.18
N MET A 168 -23.29 2.12 -4.35
CA MET A 168 -23.99 2.73 -3.20
C MET A 168 -25.21 3.53 -3.66
N TRP A 169 -25.06 4.27 -4.77
CA TRP A 169 -26.22 4.95 -5.38
C TRP A 169 -27.26 3.96 -5.89
N ALA A 170 -26.84 2.92 -6.63
CA ALA A 170 -27.76 1.93 -7.23
C ALA A 170 -28.48 1.09 -6.19
N PHE A 171 -27.85 0.79 -5.06
CA PHE A 171 -28.38 -0.04 -3.98
C PHE A 171 -28.87 0.78 -2.76
N ALA A 172 -29.18 2.07 -2.93
CA ALA A 172 -29.72 2.92 -1.87
C ALA A 172 -28.91 2.89 -0.56
N ASN A 173 -27.58 2.96 -0.66
CA ASN A 173 -26.62 2.91 0.44
C ASN A 173 -26.54 1.56 1.20
N ASP A 174 -26.91 0.46 0.54
CA ASP A 174 -26.72 -0.87 1.13
C ASP A 174 -25.28 -1.37 0.94
N PHE A 175 -24.46 -1.29 1.98
CA PHE A 175 -23.08 -1.77 2.00
C PHE A 175 -22.95 -3.25 1.63
N ARG A 176 -23.89 -4.10 2.10
CA ARG A 176 -23.80 -5.55 1.87
C ARG A 176 -23.95 -5.90 0.39
N SER A 177 -24.87 -5.24 -0.30
CA SER A 177 -25.05 -5.40 -1.75
C SER A 177 -23.79 -4.98 -2.52
N VAL A 178 -23.14 -3.87 -2.14
CA VAL A 178 -21.87 -3.45 -2.72
C VAL A 178 -20.77 -4.49 -2.49
N PHE A 179 -20.68 -5.03 -1.27
CA PHE A 179 -19.68 -6.06 -0.93
C PHE A 179 -19.93 -7.37 -1.70
N TRP A 180 -21.18 -7.73 -2.01
CA TRP A 180 -21.49 -8.86 -2.88
C TRP A 180 -20.95 -8.65 -4.30
N VAL A 181 -21.07 -7.46 -4.86
CA VAL A 181 -20.50 -7.16 -6.18
C VAL A 181 -18.97 -7.26 -6.16
N ALA A 182 -18.32 -6.85 -5.07
CA ALA A 182 -16.87 -6.96 -4.92
C ALA A 182 -16.34 -8.42 -4.95
N VAL A 183 -17.20 -9.41 -4.70
CA VAL A 183 -16.85 -10.83 -4.84
C VAL A 183 -16.49 -11.18 -6.28
N ILE A 184 -17.18 -10.59 -7.26
CA ILE A 184 -17.03 -10.93 -8.68
C ILE A 184 -15.59 -10.70 -9.17
N PRO A 185 -15.00 -9.49 -9.09
CA PRO A 185 -13.64 -9.26 -9.55
C PRO A 185 -12.60 -10.07 -8.77
N ALA A 186 -12.84 -10.40 -7.49
CA ALA A 186 -11.92 -11.23 -6.72
C ALA A 186 -11.82 -12.67 -7.27
N PHE A 187 -12.96 -13.29 -7.57
CA PHE A 187 -12.97 -14.63 -8.15
C PHE A 187 -12.52 -14.65 -9.62
N LEU A 188 -12.77 -13.59 -10.38
CA LEU A 188 -12.19 -13.42 -11.72
C LEU A 188 -10.65 -13.33 -11.65
N ALA A 189 -10.10 -12.59 -10.70
CA ALA A 189 -8.66 -12.52 -10.46
C ALA A 189 -8.08 -13.90 -10.13
N LEU A 190 -8.74 -14.66 -9.25
CA LEU A 190 -8.35 -16.03 -8.91
C LEU A 190 -8.41 -16.96 -10.13
N GLY A 191 -9.47 -16.92 -10.91
CA GLY A 191 -9.57 -17.68 -12.14
C GLY A 191 -8.47 -17.33 -13.14
N LEU A 192 -8.20 -16.04 -13.32
CA LEU A 192 -7.19 -15.58 -14.26
C LEU A 192 -5.77 -16.06 -13.87
N ILE A 193 -5.37 -16.01 -12.58
CA ILE A 193 -4.05 -16.51 -12.17
C ILE A 193 -3.94 -18.03 -12.34
N LEU A 194 -5.02 -18.76 -12.09
CA LEU A 194 -5.01 -20.23 -12.22
C LEU A 194 -4.86 -20.67 -13.66
N PHE A 195 -5.58 -20.04 -14.60
CA PHE A 195 -5.72 -20.53 -15.97
C PHE A 195 -4.88 -19.75 -17.00
N ALA A 196 -4.65 -18.44 -16.82
CA ALA A 196 -3.95 -17.63 -17.81
C ALA A 196 -2.46 -17.43 -17.52
N VAL A 197 -2.01 -17.57 -16.26
CA VAL A 197 -0.61 -17.45 -15.91
C VAL A 197 0.07 -18.82 -15.95
N LYS A 198 1.18 -18.90 -16.70
CA LYS A 198 2.03 -20.11 -16.73
C LYS A 198 3.30 -19.83 -15.94
N GLU A 199 3.71 -20.78 -15.10
CA GLU A 199 4.99 -20.69 -14.41
C GLU A 199 6.13 -20.96 -15.41
N PRO A 200 7.13 -20.06 -15.50
CA PRO A 200 8.27 -20.31 -16.39
C PRO A 200 9.13 -21.46 -15.87
N ALA A 201 9.60 -22.31 -16.79
CA ALA A 201 10.56 -23.36 -16.46
C ALA A 201 11.83 -22.74 -15.88
N ARG A 202 12.29 -23.23 -14.73
CA ARG A 202 13.50 -22.76 -14.10
C ARG A 202 14.65 -23.76 -14.29
N PRO A 203 15.87 -23.26 -14.49
CA PRO A 203 17.05 -24.11 -14.34
C PRO A 203 17.11 -24.63 -12.89
N ALA A 204 17.34 -25.92 -12.73
CA ALA A 204 17.53 -26.55 -11.43
C ALA A 204 18.85 -26.04 -10.80
N GLY A 205 18.75 -24.98 -10.02
CA GLY A 205 19.84 -24.43 -9.23
C GLY A 205 19.32 -23.97 -7.89
N VAL A 206 19.63 -24.73 -6.83
CA VAL A 206 19.24 -24.39 -5.46
C VAL A 206 19.96 -23.10 -5.05
N ARG A 207 19.32 -21.94 -5.16
CA ARG A 207 19.79 -20.76 -4.46
C ARG A 207 19.69 -21.02 -2.97
N LYS A 208 20.82 -20.92 -2.25
CA LYS A 208 20.80 -20.96 -0.77
C LYS A 208 19.87 -19.83 -0.29
N VAL A 209 18.72 -20.22 0.25
CA VAL A 209 17.76 -19.27 0.83
C VAL A 209 18.39 -18.75 2.12
N ARG A 210 18.76 -17.49 2.12
CA ARG A 210 19.17 -16.78 3.34
C ARG A 210 17.93 -16.51 4.19
N ASN A 211 18.03 -16.77 5.49
CA ASN A 211 16.98 -16.39 6.43
C ASN A 211 17.02 -14.85 6.57
N PRO A 212 15.97 -14.10 6.14
CA PRO A 212 15.97 -12.63 6.15
C PRO A 212 16.07 -12.01 7.55
N LEU A 213 15.95 -12.81 8.61
CA LEU A 213 16.04 -12.39 10.00
C LEU A 213 17.17 -13.10 10.76
N SER A 214 18.24 -13.50 10.07
CA SER A 214 19.41 -14.12 10.71
C SER A 214 20.10 -13.15 11.67
N ARG A 215 20.23 -13.56 12.95
CA ARG A 215 20.93 -12.75 13.96
C ARG A 215 22.37 -12.40 13.57
N ALA A 216 23.04 -13.27 12.83
CA ALA A 216 24.39 -13.03 12.35
C ALA A 216 24.43 -11.87 11.32
N GLU A 217 23.48 -11.83 10.39
CA GLU A 217 23.39 -10.77 9.39
C GLU A 217 22.89 -9.45 10.00
N LEU A 218 21.96 -9.50 10.95
CA LEU A 218 21.48 -8.30 11.66
C LEU A 218 22.57 -7.54 12.40
N ARG A 219 23.61 -8.26 12.91
CA ARG A 219 24.77 -7.65 13.54
C ARG A 219 25.71 -6.93 12.56
N LEU A 220 25.63 -7.26 11.28
CA LEU A 220 26.40 -6.63 10.23
C LEU A 220 25.75 -5.34 9.70
N LEU A 221 24.50 -5.08 10.06
CA LEU A 221 23.82 -3.83 9.71
C LEU A 221 24.43 -2.69 10.53
N GLY A 222 25.05 -1.74 9.84
CA GLY A 222 25.78 -0.64 10.48
C GLY A 222 24.87 0.39 11.17
N GLY A 223 25.47 1.32 11.93
CA GLY A 223 24.74 2.37 12.65
C GLY A 223 23.91 3.29 11.74
N MET A 224 24.35 3.54 10.49
CA MET A 224 23.60 4.31 9.50
C MET A 224 22.25 3.65 9.16
N TYR A 225 22.24 2.34 8.95
CA TYR A 225 21.02 1.60 8.70
C TYR A 225 20.01 1.77 9.86
N TRP A 226 20.48 1.60 11.10
CA TRP A 226 19.60 1.72 12.27
C TRP A 226 19.09 3.15 12.46
N ALA A 227 19.89 4.17 12.13
CA ALA A 227 19.45 5.55 12.15
C ALA A 227 18.35 5.83 11.10
N VAL A 228 18.51 5.30 9.88
CA VAL A 228 17.47 5.37 8.83
C VAL A 228 16.20 4.65 9.28
N VAL A 229 16.31 3.45 9.86
CA VAL A 229 15.15 2.68 10.36
C VAL A 229 14.46 3.42 11.51
N ALA A 230 15.19 4.05 12.41
CA ALA A 230 14.59 4.85 13.50
C ALA A 230 13.77 6.03 12.97
N VAL A 231 14.32 6.79 12.01
CA VAL A 231 13.57 7.89 11.34
C VAL A 231 12.36 7.35 10.60
N ALA A 232 12.51 6.24 9.89
CA ALA A 232 11.42 5.60 9.16
C ALA A 232 10.31 5.08 10.10
N THR A 233 10.67 4.63 11.29
CA THR A 233 9.72 4.20 12.32
C THR A 233 8.87 5.39 12.78
N VAL A 234 9.50 6.51 13.12
CA VAL A 234 8.79 7.73 13.53
C VAL A 234 7.95 8.29 12.38
N PHE A 235 8.48 8.29 11.16
CA PHE A 235 7.71 8.64 9.95
C PHE A 235 6.48 7.76 9.79
N THR A 236 6.59 6.44 10.03
CA THR A 236 5.46 5.51 9.94
C THR A 236 4.42 5.79 11.02
N LEU A 237 4.85 6.22 12.23
CA LEU A 237 3.91 6.64 13.27
C LEU A 237 3.10 7.89 12.87
N ALA A 238 3.66 8.77 12.03
CA ALA A 238 2.94 9.92 11.47
C ALA A 238 1.89 9.51 10.41
N ARG A 239 2.05 8.35 9.80
CA ARG A 239 1.18 7.83 8.73
C ARG A 239 0.28 6.73 9.25
N PHE A 240 -0.67 7.08 10.10
CA PHE A 240 -1.73 6.16 10.51
C PHE A 240 -2.62 5.74 9.32
N SER A 241 -3.55 4.80 9.52
CA SER A 241 -4.43 4.29 8.47
C SER A 241 -5.25 5.40 7.79
N GLU A 242 -5.37 5.33 6.47
CA GLU A 242 -6.25 6.19 5.65
C GLU A 242 -7.72 6.10 6.07
N ALA A 243 -8.08 5.08 6.84
CA ALA A 243 -9.40 4.95 7.46
C ALA A 243 -9.80 6.18 8.28
N PHE A 244 -8.84 6.88 8.91
CA PHE A 244 -9.13 8.09 9.67
C PHE A 244 -9.46 9.30 8.80
N LEU A 245 -8.99 9.37 7.56
CA LEU A 245 -9.46 10.36 6.57
C LEU A 245 -10.91 10.11 6.20
N ILE A 246 -11.30 8.83 6.05
CA ILE A 246 -12.67 8.41 5.78
C ILE A 246 -13.58 8.75 6.97
N LEU A 247 -13.18 8.44 8.20
CA LEU A 247 -13.92 8.79 9.41
C LEU A 247 -14.05 10.31 9.59
N ARG A 248 -13.00 11.10 9.23
CA ARG A 248 -13.09 12.56 9.27
C ARG A 248 -14.10 13.10 8.27
N ALA A 249 -14.18 12.52 7.08
CA ALA A 249 -15.18 12.89 6.09
C ALA A 249 -16.62 12.60 6.57
N GLU A 250 -16.82 11.46 7.21
CA GLU A 250 -18.11 11.10 7.82
C GLU A 250 -18.47 12.05 8.96
N GLU A 251 -17.54 12.36 9.86
CA GLU A 251 -17.72 13.27 10.98
C GLU A 251 -18.11 14.70 10.53
N ILE A 252 -17.53 15.18 9.41
CA ILE A 252 -17.86 16.47 8.81
C ILE A 252 -19.24 16.46 8.10
N GLY A 253 -19.86 15.29 7.94
CA GLY A 253 -21.17 15.11 7.34
C GLY A 253 -21.15 14.85 5.84
N LEU A 254 -20.06 14.33 5.29
CA LEU A 254 -20.06 13.83 3.92
C LEU A 254 -21.04 12.66 3.81
N SER A 255 -21.92 12.70 2.81
CA SER A 255 -22.90 11.62 2.64
C SER A 255 -22.24 10.27 2.41
N LEU A 256 -22.83 9.18 2.93
CA LEU A 256 -22.33 7.82 2.81
C LEU A 256 -21.99 7.43 1.36
N LEU A 257 -22.80 7.93 0.42
CA LEU A 257 -22.59 7.76 -1.01
C LEU A 257 -21.23 8.30 -1.48
N LEU A 258 -20.80 9.44 -0.95
CA LEU A 258 -19.62 10.16 -1.40
C LEU A 258 -18.36 9.84 -0.59
N ILE A 259 -18.47 9.08 0.48
CA ILE A 259 -17.32 8.68 1.31
C ILE A 259 -16.14 8.11 0.51
N PRO A 260 -16.35 7.23 -0.49
CA PRO A 260 -15.22 6.71 -1.26
C PRO A 260 -14.46 7.78 -2.07
N LEU A 261 -15.02 8.99 -2.27
CA LEU A 261 -14.31 10.10 -2.91
C LEU A 261 -13.05 10.52 -2.15
N VAL A 262 -12.97 10.25 -0.85
CA VAL A 262 -11.77 10.49 -0.04
C VAL A 262 -10.58 9.76 -0.65
N LEU A 263 -10.72 8.45 -0.89
CA LEU A 263 -9.66 7.64 -1.50
C LEU A 263 -9.46 7.96 -2.99
N VAL A 264 -10.53 8.22 -3.74
CA VAL A 264 -10.44 8.64 -5.14
C VAL A 264 -9.63 9.92 -5.26
N GLY A 265 -9.95 10.95 -4.48
CA GLY A 265 -9.26 12.24 -4.49
C GLY A 265 -7.80 12.12 -4.08
N MET A 266 -7.54 11.40 -2.99
CA MET A 266 -6.18 11.15 -2.51
C MET A 266 -5.33 10.41 -3.55
N ASN A 267 -5.85 9.31 -4.10
CA ASN A 267 -5.13 8.50 -5.09
C ASN A 267 -4.96 9.23 -6.44
N ALA A 268 -5.91 10.09 -6.84
CA ALA A 268 -5.77 10.92 -8.03
C ALA A 268 -4.59 11.91 -7.88
N VAL A 269 -4.53 12.63 -6.76
CA VAL A 269 -3.41 13.55 -6.48
C VAL A 269 -2.10 12.78 -6.36
N TYR A 270 -2.09 11.64 -5.67
CA TYR A 270 -0.92 10.75 -5.58
C TYR A 270 -0.43 10.34 -6.98
N ALA A 271 -1.29 9.83 -7.84
CA ALA A 271 -0.93 9.37 -9.19
C ALA A 271 -0.36 10.48 -10.06
N VAL A 272 -0.98 11.67 -10.03
CA VAL A 272 -0.52 12.85 -10.81
C VAL A 272 0.82 13.37 -10.27
N SER A 273 1.03 13.36 -8.95
CA SER A 273 2.26 13.87 -8.32
C SER A 273 3.43 12.89 -8.35
N ALA A 274 3.18 11.59 -8.46
CA ALA A 274 4.23 10.57 -8.41
C ALA A 274 5.26 10.70 -9.56
N TRP A 275 4.82 11.05 -10.78
CA TRP A 275 5.72 11.25 -11.90
C TRP A 275 6.61 12.51 -11.77
N PRO A 276 6.07 13.71 -11.48
CA PRO A 276 6.91 14.88 -11.19
C PRO A 276 7.86 14.66 -10.00
N ALA A 277 7.40 13.97 -8.95
CA ALA A 277 8.23 13.63 -7.81
C ALA A 277 9.40 12.72 -8.20
N GLY A 278 9.17 11.75 -9.10
CA GLY A 278 10.23 10.91 -9.67
C GLY A 278 11.28 11.74 -10.40
N VAL A 279 10.89 12.66 -11.26
CA VAL A 279 11.81 13.58 -11.94
C VAL A 279 12.57 14.46 -10.93
N LEU A 280 11.89 14.94 -9.90
CA LEU A 280 12.49 15.76 -8.85
C LEU A 280 13.53 14.98 -8.03
N SER A 281 13.32 13.65 -7.87
CA SER A 281 14.25 12.77 -7.16
C SER A 281 15.59 12.59 -7.87
N ASP A 282 15.66 12.87 -9.18
CA ASP A 282 16.90 12.86 -9.94
C ASP A 282 17.71 14.17 -9.78
N GLN A 283 17.03 15.24 -9.33
CA GLN A 283 17.62 16.59 -9.20
C GLN A 283 17.87 17.00 -7.73
N MET A 284 17.15 16.42 -6.80
CA MET A 284 17.22 16.71 -5.38
C MET A 284 17.71 15.51 -4.58
N SER A 285 18.39 15.74 -3.47
CA SER A 285 18.74 14.65 -2.56
C SER A 285 17.48 14.02 -1.95
N ARG A 286 17.49 12.70 -1.78
CA ARG A 286 16.36 11.95 -1.17
C ARG A 286 15.96 12.46 0.21
N PRO A 287 16.92 12.83 1.10
CA PRO A 287 16.56 13.47 2.36
C PRO A 287 15.80 14.79 2.19
N ALA A 288 16.14 15.61 1.18
CA ALA A 288 15.43 16.88 0.93
C ALA A 288 13.99 16.64 0.46
N LEU A 289 13.76 15.67 -0.43
CA LEU A 289 12.43 15.26 -0.86
C LEU A 289 11.60 14.69 0.30
N LEU A 290 12.23 13.87 1.15
CA LEU A 290 11.55 13.32 2.32
C LEU A 290 11.15 14.44 3.31
N MET A 291 12.02 15.45 3.50
CA MET A 291 11.70 16.64 4.30
C MET A 291 10.52 17.44 3.72
N ALA A 292 10.49 17.64 2.39
CA ALA A 292 9.38 18.31 1.72
C ALA A 292 8.07 17.51 1.90
N GLY A 293 8.13 16.19 1.72
CA GLY A 293 7.00 15.30 1.96
C GLY A 293 6.49 15.34 3.40
N LEU A 294 7.38 15.36 4.40
CA LEU A 294 6.99 15.51 5.81
C LEU A 294 6.34 16.87 6.08
N GLY A 295 6.85 17.95 5.48
CA GLY A 295 6.22 19.27 5.54
C GLY A 295 4.80 19.29 4.98
N LEU A 296 4.56 18.56 3.87
CA LEU A 296 3.22 18.41 3.29
C LEU A 296 2.29 17.59 4.19
N LEU A 297 2.80 16.54 4.86
CA LEU A 297 2.01 15.76 5.80
C LEU A 297 1.60 16.61 7.00
N ILE A 298 2.54 17.37 7.57
CA ILE A 298 2.23 18.32 8.66
C ILE A 298 1.16 19.32 8.19
N ALA A 299 1.30 19.89 7.00
CA ALA A 299 0.32 20.83 6.45
C ALA A 299 -1.05 20.16 6.24
N ALA A 300 -1.09 18.92 5.75
CA ALA A 300 -2.32 18.15 5.58
C ALA A 300 -3.05 17.96 6.90
N ASP A 301 -2.32 17.47 7.92
CA ASP A 301 -2.88 17.22 9.24
C ASP A 301 -3.38 18.51 9.90
N LEU A 302 -2.60 19.61 9.82
CA LEU A 302 -3.04 20.90 10.35
C LEU A 302 -4.27 21.47 9.61
N VAL A 303 -4.37 21.29 8.31
CA VAL A 303 -5.56 21.70 7.53
C VAL A 303 -6.78 20.89 7.98
N LEU A 304 -6.65 19.58 8.20
CA LEU A 304 -7.75 18.74 8.67
C LEU A 304 -8.24 19.12 10.09
N VAL A 305 -7.38 19.76 10.89
CA VAL A 305 -7.73 20.29 12.23
C VAL A 305 -8.32 21.70 12.13
N LEU A 306 -7.64 22.61 11.42
CA LEU A 306 -7.89 24.05 11.50
C LEU A 306 -8.91 24.58 10.49
N ALA A 307 -9.13 23.84 9.38
CA ALA A 307 -10.05 24.25 8.33
C ALA A 307 -11.29 23.33 8.29
N PRO A 308 -12.35 23.67 9.06
CA PRO A 308 -13.56 22.86 9.11
C PRO A 308 -14.31 22.87 7.78
N GLY A 309 -15.08 21.81 7.53
CA GLY A 309 -15.95 21.64 6.37
C GLY A 309 -15.27 21.04 5.14
N PHE A 310 -16.03 20.94 4.05
CA PHE A 310 -15.62 20.17 2.86
C PHE A 310 -14.40 20.74 2.13
N ALA A 311 -14.21 22.07 2.16
CA ALA A 311 -13.03 22.69 1.54
C ALA A 311 -11.72 22.30 2.28
N GLY A 312 -11.73 22.34 3.62
CA GLY A 312 -10.60 21.90 4.43
C GLY A 312 -10.35 20.40 4.25
N LEU A 313 -11.40 19.58 4.26
CA LEU A 313 -11.29 18.15 3.98
C LEU A 313 -10.64 17.88 2.61
N GLY A 314 -11.14 18.53 1.55
CA GLY A 314 -10.61 18.36 0.19
C GLY A 314 -9.14 18.78 0.07
N LEU A 315 -8.76 19.92 0.69
CA LEU A 315 -7.37 20.37 0.71
C LEU A 315 -6.47 19.42 1.52
N GLY A 316 -6.93 18.97 2.69
CA GLY A 316 -6.19 18.01 3.52
C GLY A 316 -5.93 16.70 2.79
N ILE A 317 -6.95 16.14 2.13
CA ILE A 317 -6.84 14.93 1.30
C ILE A 317 -5.86 15.14 0.13
N ALA A 318 -5.92 16.30 -0.55
CA ALA A 318 -5.01 16.61 -1.64
C ALA A 318 -3.56 16.72 -1.17
N LEU A 319 -3.31 17.38 -0.04
CA LEU A 319 -1.98 17.48 0.57
C LEU A 319 -1.47 16.10 1.02
N TRP A 320 -2.33 15.24 1.56
CA TRP A 320 -1.98 13.86 1.92
C TRP A 320 -1.58 13.04 0.68
N GLY A 321 -2.36 13.12 -0.41
CA GLY A 321 -2.02 12.48 -1.68
C GLY A 321 -0.70 12.99 -2.26
N LEU A 322 -0.44 14.30 -2.20
CA LEU A 322 0.80 14.91 -2.65
C LEU A 322 2.00 14.46 -1.80
N HIS A 323 1.84 14.40 -0.47
CA HIS A 323 2.83 13.81 0.44
C HIS A 323 3.19 12.38 0.02
N MET A 324 2.19 11.53 -0.25
CA MET A 324 2.42 10.16 -0.71
C MET A 324 3.21 10.13 -2.03
N GLY A 325 2.86 10.99 -2.99
CA GLY A 325 3.56 11.09 -4.27
C GLY A 325 5.04 11.43 -4.13
N LEU A 326 5.37 12.34 -3.22
CA LEU A 326 6.76 12.75 -2.98
C LEU A 326 7.57 11.72 -2.19
N THR A 327 6.93 10.96 -1.29
CA THR A 327 7.66 10.07 -0.35
C THR A 327 7.68 8.62 -0.74
N GLN A 328 6.88 8.22 -1.75
CA GLN A 328 6.79 6.83 -2.18
C GLN A 328 8.14 6.26 -2.58
N GLY A 329 8.52 5.18 -1.93
CA GLY A 329 9.77 4.47 -2.21
C GLY A 329 11.04 5.12 -1.66
N LEU A 330 11.03 6.38 -1.19
CA LEU A 330 12.23 7.07 -0.70
C LEU A 330 12.86 6.37 0.51
N LEU A 331 12.04 5.93 1.47
CA LEU A 331 12.55 5.21 2.65
C LEU A 331 13.21 3.88 2.26
N ALA A 332 12.60 3.14 1.33
CA ALA A 332 13.18 1.90 0.82
C ALA A 332 14.51 2.16 0.10
N ALA A 333 14.61 3.25 -0.65
CA ALA A 333 15.84 3.65 -1.32
C ALA A 333 16.94 4.02 -0.31
N LEU A 334 16.62 4.77 0.75
CA LEU A 334 17.56 5.10 1.82
C LEU A 334 18.05 3.84 2.56
N VAL A 335 17.17 2.86 2.80
CA VAL A 335 17.56 1.56 3.35
C VAL A 335 18.55 0.82 2.42
N ALA A 336 18.31 0.84 1.10
CA ALA A 336 19.21 0.20 0.15
C ALA A 336 20.61 0.84 0.08
N GLU A 337 20.69 2.16 0.31
CA GLU A 337 21.95 2.90 0.34
C GLU A 337 22.73 2.72 1.64
N ALA A 338 22.01 2.49 2.73
CA ALA A 338 22.62 2.34 4.05
C ALA A 338 23.32 1.00 4.27
N VAL A 339 23.20 0.04 3.31
CA VAL A 339 23.78 -1.32 3.45
C VAL A 339 24.39 -1.83 2.15
N PRO A 340 25.41 -2.71 2.24
CA PRO A 340 25.95 -3.41 1.07
C PRO A 340 24.89 -4.27 0.37
N ALA A 341 25.08 -4.52 -0.93
CA ALA A 341 24.11 -5.24 -1.78
C ALA A 341 23.75 -6.64 -1.23
N GLU A 342 24.71 -7.32 -0.61
CA GLU A 342 24.58 -8.66 -0.04
C GLU A 342 23.64 -8.70 1.16
N LEU A 343 23.50 -7.59 1.90
CA LEU A 343 22.67 -7.48 3.10
C LEU A 343 21.29 -6.83 2.85
N ARG A 344 21.00 -6.38 1.63
CA ARG A 344 19.74 -5.69 1.29
C ARG A 344 18.50 -6.53 1.62
N GLY A 345 18.55 -7.84 1.41
CA GLY A 345 17.42 -8.72 1.73
C GLY A 345 17.09 -8.73 3.22
N THR A 346 18.10 -8.87 4.07
CA THR A 346 17.97 -8.80 5.53
C THR A 346 17.54 -7.42 5.99
N ALA A 347 18.12 -6.35 5.42
CA ALA A 347 17.78 -4.97 5.72
C ALA A 347 16.31 -4.67 5.40
N TYR A 348 15.83 -5.03 4.21
CA TYR A 348 14.41 -4.85 3.86
C TYR A 348 13.46 -5.71 4.70
N GLY A 349 13.87 -6.95 5.04
CA GLY A 349 13.08 -7.81 5.91
C GLY A 349 12.85 -7.17 7.28
N MET A 350 13.94 -6.71 7.93
CA MET A 350 13.86 -6.05 9.23
C MET A 350 13.16 -4.68 9.15
N PHE A 351 13.43 -3.89 8.11
CA PHE A 351 12.74 -2.62 7.87
C PHE A 351 11.23 -2.81 7.78
N ASN A 352 10.75 -3.75 6.96
CA ASN A 352 9.33 -4.02 6.80
C ASN A 352 8.68 -4.56 8.08
N LEU A 353 9.41 -5.36 8.86
CA LEU A 353 8.92 -5.85 10.14
C LEU A 353 8.72 -4.70 11.13
N ILE A 354 9.73 -3.83 11.29
CA ILE A 354 9.68 -2.71 12.23
C ILE A 354 8.62 -1.69 11.81
N THR A 355 8.59 -1.31 10.54
CA THR A 355 7.59 -0.36 10.03
C THR A 355 6.18 -0.94 10.05
N GLY A 356 6.00 -2.25 9.84
CA GLY A 356 4.71 -2.93 10.00
C GLY A 356 4.19 -2.85 11.44
N VAL A 357 5.07 -3.08 12.44
CA VAL A 357 4.71 -2.90 13.85
C VAL A 357 4.44 -1.43 14.18
N ALA A 358 5.24 -0.51 13.63
CA ALA A 358 5.01 0.93 13.82
C ALA A 358 3.66 1.37 13.25
N LEU A 359 3.25 0.86 12.09
CA LEU A 359 1.95 1.16 11.48
C LEU A 359 0.77 0.66 12.33
N LEU A 360 0.92 -0.52 12.95
CA LEU A 360 -0.04 -1.02 13.93
C LEU A 360 -0.16 -0.05 15.11
N LEU A 361 0.97 0.35 15.70
CA LEU A 361 0.97 1.28 16.83
C LEU A 361 0.41 2.64 16.43
N ALA A 362 0.77 3.15 15.25
CA ALA A 362 0.23 4.40 14.71
C ALA A 362 -1.31 4.39 14.67
N SER A 363 -1.89 3.32 14.13
CA SER A 363 -3.35 3.20 13.99
C SER A 363 -4.07 2.99 15.33
N ILE A 364 -3.45 2.28 16.28
CA ILE A 364 -3.97 2.15 17.66
C ILE A 364 -3.93 3.51 18.38
N ILE A 365 -2.81 4.23 18.30
CA ILE A 365 -2.65 5.57 18.91
C ILE A 365 -3.67 6.53 18.29
N ALA A 366 -3.79 6.54 16.97
CA ALA A 366 -4.74 7.38 16.23
C ALA A 366 -6.18 7.11 16.68
N GLY A 367 -6.59 5.85 16.75
CA GLY A 367 -7.94 5.46 17.19
C GLY A 367 -8.21 5.78 18.65
N GLY A 368 -7.22 5.58 19.53
CA GLY A 368 -7.34 5.95 20.95
C GLY A 368 -7.46 7.47 21.16
N LEU A 369 -6.64 8.25 20.47
CA LEU A 369 -6.73 9.72 20.53
C LEU A 369 -8.08 10.21 20.00
N TRP A 370 -8.55 9.64 18.90
CA TRP A 370 -9.87 9.95 18.34
C TRP A 370 -10.99 9.72 19.32
N GLU A 371 -10.99 8.56 19.98
CA GLU A 371 -12.09 8.15 20.87
C GLU A 371 -12.07 8.89 22.21
N TRP A 372 -10.91 9.15 22.79
CA TRP A 372 -10.79 9.72 24.15
C TRP A 372 -10.66 11.24 24.17
N ILE A 373 -10.17 11.85 23.08
CA ILE A 373 -9.88 13.28 23.03
C ILE A 373 -10.64 13.96 21.88
N GLY A 374 -10.71 13.29 20.71
CA GLY A 374 -11.35 13.80 19.51
C GLY A 374 -10.49 13.62 18.26
N SER A 375 -11.11 13.79 17.10
CA SER A 375 -10.46 13.60 15.80
C SER A 375 -9.28 14.54 15.58
N GLU A 376 -9.35 15.78 16.09
CA GLU A 376 -8.28 16.77 15.99
C GLU A 376 -6.98 16.28 16.67
N ALA A 377 -7.08 15.58 17.81
CA ALA A 377 -5.92 15.05 18.52
C ALA A 377 -5.19 14.00 17.68
N THR A 378 -5.90 13.22 16.88
CA THR A 378 -5.32 12.23 15.96
C THR A 378 -4.42 12.92 14.93
N PHE A 379 -4.94 13.93 14.24
CA PHE A 379 -4.17 14.66 13.20
C PHE A 379 -3.04 15.50 13.82
N LEU A 380 -3.25 16.12 14.98
CA LEU A 380 -2.16 16.83 15.69
C LEU A 380 -1.03 15.88 16.10
N ALA A 381 -1.33 14.67 16.53
CA ALA A 381 -0.32 13.66 16.83
C ALA A 381 0.44 13.23 15.57
N GLY A 382 -0.27 13.06 14.43
CA GLY A 382 0.34 12.81 13.12
C GLY A 382 1.34 13.91 12.74
N ALA A 383 0.90 15.17 12.79
CA ALA A 383 1.77 16.33 12.56
C ALA A 383 2.98 16.36 13.51
N GLY A 384 2.78 16.01 14.79
CA GLY A 384 3.85 15.92 15.80
C GLY A 384 4.88 14.84 15.48
N PHE A 385 4.45 13.64 15.13
CA PHE A 385 5.34 12.55 14.69
C PHE A 385 6.05 12.90 13.38
N ALA A 386 5.38 13.55 12.43
CA ALA A 386 6.00 14.01 11.20
C ALA A 386 7.09 15.06 11.47
N ALA A 387 6.85 16.00 12.38
CA ALA A 387 7.85 16.97 12.82
C ALA A 387 9.05 16.30 13.50
N LEU A 388 8.81 15.32 14.37
CA LEU A 388 9.88 14.53 15.01
C LEU A 388 10.71 13.75 13.97
N ALA A 389 10.06 13.13 12.97
CA ALA A 389 10.75 12.45 11.88
C ALA A 389 11.61 13.42 11.06
N ALA A 390 11.08 14.62 10.77
CA ALA A 390 11.82 15.68 10.08
C ALA A 390 13.06 16.12 10.88
N LEU A 391 12.92 16.35 12.17
CA LEU A 391 14.05 16.68 13.05
C LEU A 391 15.10 15.57 13.09
N GLY A 392 14.66 14.30 13.16
CA GLY A 392 15.55 13.13 13.11
C GLY A 392 16.30 12.97 11.77
N LEU A 393 15.74 13.51 10.69
CA LEU A 393 16.37 13.45 9.37
C LEU A 393 17.47 14.51 9.18
N VAL A 394 17.42 15.63 9.91
CA VAL A 394 18.41 16.74 9.80
C VAL A 394 19.86 16.26 9.93
N PRO A 395 20.26 15.48 10.96
CA PRO A 395 21.64 15.03 11.11
C PRO A 395 22.04 13.97 10.06
N LEU A 396 21.06 13.29 9.46
CA LEU A 396 21.32 12.24 8.47
C LEU A 396 21.52 12.81 7.07
N ARG A 397 20.97 13.99 6.76
CA ARG A 397 21.04 14.57 5.42
C ARG A 397 22.47 14.75 4.91
N HIS A 398 23.43 15.12 5.77
CA HIS A 398 24.84 15.30 5.39
C HIS A 398 25.63 13.99 5.27
N LYS A 399 25.08 12.86 5.68
CA LYS A 399 25.71 11.54 5.59
C LYS A 399 25.11 10.66 4.49
N LEU A 400 23.96 11.09 3.93
CA LEU A 400 23.20 10.38 2.89
C LEU A 400 23.22 11.14 1.54
N THR A 401 23.87 12.27 1.44
CA THR A 401 24.29 13.00 0.24
C THR A 401 25.75 12.70 -0.07
#